data_104247d40005010ad4e1dee9132d4186
#
_entry.id   104247d40005010ad4e1dee9132d4186
#
_cell.length_a   1.000
_cell.length_b   1.000
_cell.length_c   1.000
_cell.angle_alpha   90.00
_cell.angle_beta   90.00
_cell.angle_gamma   90.00
#
_symmetry.space_group_name_H-M   'P 1'
#
loop_
_entity.id
_entity.type
_entity.pdbx_description
1 polymer ?
#
loop_
_entity_poly.entity_id
_entity_poly.type
_entity_poly.pdbx_seq_one_letter_code
_entity_poly.pdbx_strand_id
1 'polypeptide(L)'
;MAAMFFVSACNQVTQEPLNAAFTSDVTEALVGDEVTFDDMSTGAPSLWEWTFEGGTPATSNLTQPKVQFMAPGTYSVSLKVSNKDGESEVVKNDYITVNYHSTVTADFSIEAAQVFDDEMVVIKNLSKGYPETVKWTLTPKEGTPIVITDYEISQLIPVGEYSVKLEVSNPVASDVKEVANAFKVLDRYAVIAGIGSENSTTYEGGRVYFKDASTGNAQFWNWTFEGGSPATSTEKNPVVTYSQVGSYKVTLKTYNDKYESTVEAEGFVTVLPSMDMVFLLPFDGSIKDYGPAGLAPKAYSMGGLEITYEAPRGNGGMSAKFPGGEKGKSYSVIQMPDNLADVYPAGSEMTVSVWTKLPNPVSANTALFAQGACPGAPDASNQVWCRFQSSNALRCTAERTTPKVGLTATANDERLQDGSWRHICVVLGEADGVRKVTLYMDGQKIKESGTGEFSDIHTTPYFIGSNLRFTNNAWAPENMYTGWMDDYVLYKKALTASEVDALYKLYK
;
A
#
# COMPACT_ATOMS: atom_id res chain seq x y z
N MET A 1 83.04 -29.81 -43.62
CA MET A 1 82.31 -28.93 -42.71
C MET A 1 81.23 -28.18 -43.51
N ALA A 2 80.01 -28.61 -43.43
CA ALA A 2 78.92 -27.99 -44.13
C ALA A 2 78.24 -27.01 -43.16
N ALA A 3 78.23 -25.72 -43.50
CA ALA A 3 77.49 -24.69 -42.74
C ALA A 3 76.01 -24.68 -43.12
N MET A 4 75.15 -24.96 -42.17
CA MET A 4 73.72 -24.96 -42.30
C MET A 4 73.20 -23.56 -42.00
N PHE A 5 72.74 -22.84 -43.01
CA PHE A 5 72.08 -21.56 -42.84
C PHE A 5 70.60 -21.82 -42.45
N PHE A 6 70.23 -21.43 -41.24
CA PHE A 6 68.80 -21.32 -40.80
C PHE A 6 68.30 -20.01 -41.34
N VAL A 7 67.41 -20.08 -42.31
CA VAL A 7 66.54 -18.93 -42.68
C VAL A 7 65.34 -18.92 -41.73
N SER A 8 65.35 -17.98 -40.81
CA SER A 8 64.16 -17.66 -39.98
C SER A 8 63.13 -16.95 -40.84
N ALA A 9 62.07 -17.67 -41.21
CA ALA A 9 60.92 -17.04 -41.84
C ALA A 9 60.19 -16.20 -40.80
N CYS A 10 60.39 -14.91 -40.82
CA CYS A 10 59.55 -13.97 -40.08
C CYS A 10 58.14 -13.95 -40.74
N ASN A 11 57.18 -14.61 -40.15
CA ASN A 11 55.78 -14.43 -40.51
C ASN A 11 55.42 -13.00 -40.13
N GLN A 12 55.49 -12.09 -41.08
CA GLN A 12 54.80 -10.80 -40.95
C GLN A 12 53.29 -11.09 -40.93
N VAL A 13 52.71 -11.04 -39.77
CA VAL A 13 51.28 -10.88 -39.65
C VAL A 13 50.98 -9.51 -40.27
N THR A 14 50.46 -9.49 -41.51
CA THR A 14 49.96 -8.25 -42.11
C THR A 14 48.78 -7.80 -41.28
N GLN A 15 49.01 -6.83 -40.41
CA GLN A 15 47.96 -6.21 -39.63
C GLN A 15 47.03 -5.51 -40.63
N GLU A 16 45.75 -5.79 -40.58
CA GLU A 16 44.78 -5.09 -41.43
C GLU A 16 44.90 -3.59 -41.18
N PRO A 17 44.82 -2.77 -42.24
CA PRO A 17 44.89 -1.32 -42.10
C PRO A 17 43.72 -0.84 -41.23
N LEU A 18 44.00 0.16 -40.40
CA LEU A 18 42.98 0.84 -39.63
C LEU A 18 42.02 1.53 -40.57
N ASN A 19 40.77 1.12 -40.53
CA ASN A 19 39.71 1.72 -41.37
C ASN A 19 38.45 1.89 -40.54
N ALA A 20 38.00 3.18 -40.38
CA ALA A 20 36.80 3.49 -39.64
C ALA A 20 35.56 3.05 -40.40
N ALA A 21 34.69 2.33 -39.73
CA ALA A 21 33.40 1.93 -40.27
C ALA A 21 32.40 1.75 -39.12
N PHE A 22 31.16 1.99 -39.35
CA PHE A 22 30.10 1.76 -38.36
C PHE A 22 28.75 1.45 -39.02
N THR A 23 27.85 0.94 -38.21
CA THR A 23 26.45 0.79 -38.56
C THR A 23 25.57 1.29 -37.41
N SER A 24 24.28 1.34 -37.60
CA SER A 24 23.27 1.54 -36.55
C SER A 24 22.19 0.45 -36.66
N ASP A 25 21.48 0.23 -35.58
CA ASP A 25 20.33 -0.68 -35.55
C ASP A 25 19.20 -0.19 -36.44
N VAL A 26 19.02 1.13 -36.58
CA VAL A 26 18.06 1.78 -37.50
C VAL A 26 18.68 3.02 -38.13
N THR A 27 18.17 3.40 -39.31
CA THR A 27 18.49 4.69 -39.99
C THR A 27 17.29 5.64 -40.04
N GLU A 28 16.09 5.12 -39.67
CA GLU A 28 14.87 5.89 -39.47
C GLU A 28 14.40 5.69 -38.03
N ALA A 29 14.17 6.75 -37.29
CA ALA A 29 13.74 6.76 -35.91
C ALA A 29 12.62 7.79 -35.71
N LEU A 30 11.94 7.73 -34.59
CA LEU A 30 11.02 8.77 -34.14
C LEU A 30 11.69 9.66 -33.10
N VAL A 31 11.20 10.88 -32.94
CA VAL A 31 11.68 11.82 -31.92
C VAL A 31 11.71 11.13 -30.55
N GLY A 32 12.86 11.13 -29.88
CA GLY A 32 13.08 10.53 -28.59
C GLY A 32 13.40 9.03 -28.59
N ASP A 33 13.37 8.37 -29.73
CA ASP A 33 13.83 6.97 -29.83
C ASP A 33 15.34 6.88 -29.61
N GLU A 34 15.78 5.80 -29.00
CA GLU A 34 17.18 5.48 -28.79
C GLU A 34 17.71 4.72 -30.00
N VAL A 35 18.74 5.25 -30.65
CA VAL A 35 19.46 4.60 -31.75
C VAL A 35 20.79 4.06 -31.23
N THR A 36 21.06 2.79 -31.49
CA THR A 36 22.32 2.14 -31.10
C THR A 36 23.27 2.10 -32.30
N PHE A 37 24.50 2.55 -32.08
CA PHE A 37 25.54 2.54 -33.11
C PHE A 37 26.56 1.45 -32.75
N ASP A 38 27.01 0.70 -33.76
CA ASP A 38 28.00 -0.36 -33.60
C ASP A 38 29.26 0.00 -34.41
N ASP A 39 30.42 -0.07 -33.76
CA ASP A 39 31.72 -0.01 -34.41
C ASP A 39 31.94 -1.24 -35.30
N MET A 40 32.23 -0.99 -36.57
CA MET A 40 32.56 -2.02 -37.58
C MET A 40 33.95 -1.80 -38.13
N SER A 41 34.80 -1.02 -37.44
CA SER A 41 36.14 -0.66 -37.89
C SER A 41 37.09 -1.87 -37.93
N THR A 42 38.02 -1.85 -38.86
CA THR A 42 39.08 -2.86 -38.99
C THR A 42 40.42 -2.33 -38.50
N GLY A 43 41.44 -3.16 -38.35
CA GLY A 43 42.80 -2.74 -37.96
C GLY A 43 43.00 -2.55 -36.44
N ALA A 44 42.12 -3.18 -35.60
CA ALA A 44 42.22 -3.18 -34.15
C ALA A 44 42.30 -1.77 -33.52
N PRO A 45 41.26 -0.94 -33.64
CA PRO A 45 41.20 0.35 -32.98
C PRO A 45 41.32 0.19 -31.46
N SER A 46 41.86 1.19 -30.81
CA SER A 46 41.98 1.24 -29.33
C SER A 46 41.29 2.47 -28.73
N LEU A 47 40.92 3.42 -29.53
CA LEU A 47 40.18 4.63 -29.14
C LEU A 47 39.10 4.91 -30.20
N TRP A 48 37.95 5.41 -29.72
CA TRP A 48 36.77 5.80 -30.51
C TRP A 48 36.40 7.21 -30.15
N GLU A 49 36.12 8.03 -31.16
CA GLU A 49 35.59 9.37 -31.01
C GLU A 49 34.38 9.51 -31.94
N TRP A 50 33.21 9.38 -31.37
CA TRP A 50 31.96 9.56 -32.07
C TRP A 50 31.50 11.01 -31.99
N THR A 51 30.88 11.47 -33.06
CA THR A 51 30.13 12.72 -33.09
C THR A 51 28.77 12.50 -33.73
N PHE A 52 27.74 12.92 -33.02
CA PHE A 52 26.34 12.78 -33.41
C PHE A 52 25.71 14.17 -33.53
N GLU A 53 25.51 14.62 -34.75
CA GLU A 53 24.83 15.90 -35.04
C GLU A 53 23.41 15.81 -34.44
N GLY A 54 23.00 16.77 -33.60
CA GLY A 54 21.67 16.81 -32.98
C GLY A 54 21.37 15.69 -31.99
N GLY A 55 22.32 14.81 -31.72
CA GLY A 55 22.17 13.67 -30.83
C GLY A 55 22.43 13.99 -29.34
N THR A 56 21.86 13.23 -28.48
CA THR A 56 22.09 13.25 -27.02
C THR A 56 22.46 11.85 -26.54
N PRO A 57 23.72 11.61 -26.07
CA PRO A 57 24.85 12.54 -26.05
C PRO A 57 25.34 12.93 -27.45
N ALA A 58 25.90 14.12 -27.60
CA ALA A 58 26.42 14.60 -28.89
C ALA A 58 27.76 13.95 -29.28
N THR A 59 28.46 13.36 -28.34
CA THR A 59 29.75 12.64 -28.53
C THR A 59 29.81 11.40 -27.66
N SER A 60 30.60 10.40 -28.05
CA SER A 60 30.86 9.21 -27.25
C SER A 60 32.26 8.64 -27.55
N ASN A 61 32.78 7.85 -26.60
CA ASN A 61 34.00 7.07 -26.76
C ASN A 61 33.78 5.56 -26.59
N LEU A 62 32.54 5.13 -26.56
CA LEU A 62 32.14 3.73 -26.43
C LEU A 62 32.21 3.03 -27.78
N THR A 63 32.43 1.73 -27.79
CA THR A 63 32.34 0.90 -29.01
C THR A 63 30.92 0.74 -29.52
N GLN A 64 29.94 0.87 -28.60
CA GLN A 64 28.50 0.75 -28.88
C GLN A 64 27.71 1.86 -28.16
N PRO A 65 27.76 3.09 -28.65
CA PRO A 65 27.00 4.19 -28.05
C PRO A 65 25.51 4.12 -28.38
N LYS A 66 24.71 4.66 -27.46
CA LYS A 66 23.26 4.85 -27.58
C LYS A 66 22.98 6.34 -27.58
N VAL A 67 22.17 6.79 -28.53
CA VAL A 67 21.93 8.22 -28.78
C VAL A 67 20.45 8.45 -29.04
N GLN A 68 19.88 9.48 -28.41
CA GLN A 68 18.52 9.94 -28.66
C GLN A 68 18.56 11.23 -29.50
N PHE A 69 17.64 11.34 -30.44
CA PHE A 69 17.44 12.57 -31.22
C PHE A 69 16.10 13.21 -30.85
N MET A 70 16.17 14.40 -30.26
CA MET A 70 15.00 15.06 -29.65
C MET A 70 14.27 16.02 -30.58
N ALA A 71 14.68 16.14 -31.84
CA ALA A 71 14.01 16.92 -32.87
C ALA A 71 13.96 16.16 -34.20
N PRO A 72 12.93 16.37 -35.02
CA PRO A 72 12.88 15.78 -36.36
C PRO A 72 13.91 16.41 -37.27
N GLY A 73 14.40 15.64 -38.23
CA GLY A 73 15.41 16.10 -39.16
C GLY A 73 16.26 14.98 -39.73
N THR A 74 17.28 15.33 -40.49
CA THR A 74 18.33 14.39 -40.92
C THR A 74 19.63 14.78 -40.27
N TYR A 75 20.34 13.77 -39.76
CA TYR A 75 21.50 13.99 -38.92
C TYR A 75 22.71 13.20 -39.42
N SER A 76 23.85 13.87 -39.44
CA SER A 76 25.13 13.26 -39.80
C SER A 76 25.76 12.59 -38.56
N VAL A 77 26.49 11.50 -38.80
CA VAL A 77 27.24 10.79 -37.77
C VAL A 77 28.65 10.58 -38.25
N SER A 78 29.62 10.85 -37.38
CA SER A 78 31.02 10.53 -37.65
C SER A 78 31.61 9.63 -36.55
N LEU A 79 32.51 8.76 -37.00
CA LEU A 79 33.35 7.96 -36.13
C LEU A 79 34.80 8.14 -36.55
N LYS A 80 35.62 8.62 -35.64
CA LYS A 80 37.07 8.59 -35.73
C LYS A 80 37.58 7.49 -34.80
N VAL A 81 38.41 6.62 -35.36
CA VAL A 81 39.09 5.58 -34.59
C VAL A 81 40.61 5.75 -34.66
N SER A 82 41.31 5.43 -33.61
CA SER A 82 42.76 5.48 -33.56
C SER A 82 43.36 4.31 -32.83
N ASN A 83 44.60 4.02 -33.20
CA ASN A 83 45.48 3.09 -32.49
C ASN A 83 46.93 3.62 -32.55
N LYS A 84 47.89 2.82 -32.12
CA LYS A 84 49.32 3.19 -32.10
C LYS A 84 49.94 3.46 -33.49
N ASP A 85 49.27 3.00 -34.58
CA ASP A 85 49.77 3.06 -35.96
C ASP A 85 49.13 4.17 -36.80
N GLY A 86 48.10 4.82 -36.30
CA GLY A 86 47.42 5.96 -36.99
C GLY A 86 45.98 6.18 -36.55
N GLU A 87 45.30 6.94 -37.37
CA GLU A 87 43.86 7.30 -37.22
C GLU A 87 43.14 7.14 -38.56
N SER A 88 41.82 6.85 -38.44
CA SER A 88 40.90 6.78 -39.56
C SER A 88 39.57 7.40 -39.16
N GLU A 89 38.91 8.07 -40.10
CA GLU A 89 37.61 8.69 -39.86
C GLU A 89 36.62 8.32 -40.97
N VAL A 90 35.38 8.12 -40.60
CA VAL A 90 34.27 7.99 -41.52
C VAL A 90 33.15 8.95 -41.10
N VAL A 91 32.61 9.66 -42.07
CA VAL A 91 31.47 10.55 -41.92
C VAL A 91 30.33 10.02 -42.79
N LYS A 92 29.19 9.80 -42.22
CA LYS A 92 27.94 9.49 -42.95
C LYS A 92 27.02 10.71 -42.83
N ASN A 93 26.92 11.47 -43.90
CA ASN A 93 26.01 12.61 -43.94
C ASN A 93 24.57 12.15 -44.09
N ASP A 94 23.64 12.86 -43.44
CA ASP A 94 22.19 12.59 -43.48
C ASP A 94 21.87 11.11 -43.18
N TYR A 95 22.60 10.51 -42.23
CA TYR A 95 22.58 9.09 -41.98
C TYR A 95 21.36 8.63 -41.15
N ILE A 96 20.94 9.45 -40.20
CA ILE A 96 19.77 9.18 -39.39
C ILE A 96 18.65 10.14 -39.79
N THR A 97 17.50 9.63 -40.17
CA THR A 97 16.28 10.40 -40.39
C THR A 97 15.35 10.24 -39.18
N VAL A 98 15.02 11.35 -38.55
CA VAL A 98 14.12 11.37 -37.39
C VAL A 98 12.80 11.99 -37.79
N ASN A 99 11.74 11.29 -37.62
CA ASN A 99 10.38 11.69 -37.95
C ASN A 99 9.56 12.00 -36.69
N TYR A 100 8.50 12.76 -36.84
CA TYR A 100 7.51 12.93 -35.82
C TYR A 100 6.76 11.62 -35.55
N HIS A 101 6.34 11.41 -34.32
CA HIS A 101 5.34 10.36 -34.01
C HIS A 101 4.06 10.64 -34.78
N SER A 102 3.53 9.64 -35.47
CA SER A 102 2.28 9.73 -36.21
C SER A 102 1.05 9.87 -35.33
N THR A 103 1.21 9.64 -34.02
CA THR A 103 0.19 9.81 -32.98
C THR A 103 0.76 10.51 -31.77
N VAL A 104 0.00 11.42 -31.21
CA VAL A 104 0.22 11.95 -29.85
C VAL A 104 -0.97 11.56 -28.99
N THR A 105 -0.77 11.41 -27.70
CA THR A 105 -1.86 11.11 -26.75
C THR A 105 -1.77 12.11 -25.61
N ALA A 106 -2.82 12.90 -25.44
CA ALA A 106 -2.94 13.84 -24.34
C ALA A 106 -3.22 13.09 -23.04
N ASP A 107 -2.37 13.25 -22.05
CA ASP A 107 -2.58 12.72 -20.72
C ASP A 107 -1.97 13.59 -19.63
N PHE A 108 -2.58 13.62 -18.45
CA PHE A 108 -2.07 14.39 -17.31
C PHE A 108 -2.55 13.79 -15.98
N SER A 109 -1.83 14.15 -14.92
CA SER A 109 -2.22 13.92 -13.54
C SER A 109 -2.27 15.22 -12.76
N ILE A 110 -3.17 15.30 -11.80
CA ILE A 110 -3.33 16.42 -10.88
C ILE A 110 -2.88 15.91 -9.51
N GLU A 111 -1.92 16.59 -8.85
CA GLU A 111 -1.36 16.13 -7.58
C GLU A 111 -2.38 16.21 -6.45
N ALA A 112 -3.21 17.24 -6.44
CA ALA A 112 -4.25 17.42 -5.45
C ALA A 112 -5.56 17.88 -6.09
N ALA A 113 -6.65 17.18 -5.79
CA ALA A 113 -7.99 17.58 -6.23
C ALA A 113 -8.49 18.86 -5.54
N GLN A 114 -7.80 19.33 -4.50
CA GLN A 114 -8.12 20.51 -3.73
C GLN A 114 -6.88 21.12 -3.11
N VAL A 115 -6.70 22.44 -3.30
CA VAL A 115 -5.61 23.24 -2.74
C VAL A 115 -6.16 24.57 -2.22
N PHE A 116 -5.36 25.28 -1.43
CA PHE A 116 -5.67 26.65 -1.04
C PHE A 116 -5.10 27.67 -2.03
N ASP A 117 -5.63 28.89 -1.97
CA ASP A 117 -5.29 29.99 -2.89
C ASP A 117 -3.82 30.48 -2.80
N ASP A 118 -3.10 30.09 -1.75
CA ASP A 118 -1.67 30.34 -1.57
C ASP A 118 -0.80 29.08 -1.78
N GLU A 119 -1.39 28.00 -2.24
CA GLU A 119 -0.72 26.75 -2.62
C GLU A 119 -0.67 26.61 -4.14
N MET A 120 0.43 26.07 -4.65
CA MET A 120 0.58 25.78 -6.06
C MET A 120 -0.37 24.69 -6.51
N VAL A 121 -1.09 24.94 -7.61
CA VAL A 121 -1.72 23.86 -8.37
C VAL A 121 -0.66 23.20 -9.22
N VAL A 122 -0.46 21.90 -9.03
CA VAL A 122 0.51 21.13 -9.79
C VAL A 122 -0.21 20.12 -10.68
N ILE A 123 -0.03 20.28 -11.99
CA ILE A 123 -0.55 19.35 -13.01
C ILE A 123 0.61 18.90 -13.88
N LYS A 124 0.89 17.61 -13.88
CA LYS A 124 1.97 16.99 -14.64
C LYS A 124 1.48 16.55 -16.01
N ASN A 125 2.22 16.89 -17.03
CA ASN A 125 1.99 16.40 -18.37
C ASN A 125 2.51 14.95 -18.50
N LEU A 126 1.62 14.04 -18.86
CA LEU A 126 1.92 12.62 -19.07
C LEU A 126 1.70 12.21 -20.53
N SER A 127 1.59 13.21 -21.42
CA SER A 127 1.32 12.99 -22.84
C SER A 127 2.44 12.19 -23.49
N LYS A 128 2.06 11.39 -24.47
CA LYS A 128 2.97 10.53 -25.23
C LYS A 128 3.07 10.99 -26.66
N GLY A 129 4.12 10.53 -27.38
CA GLY A 129 4.34 10.84 -28.78
C GLY A 129 5.08 12.16 -29.02
N TYR A 130 5.77 12.67 -28.00
CA TYR A 130 6.62 13.87 -28.08
C TYR A 130 5.90 15.06 -28.73
N PRO A 131 4.83 15.59 -28.13
CA PRO A 131 4.17 16.77 -28.64
C PRO A 131 5.11 18.00 -28.58
N GLU A 132 5.13 18.80 -29.64
CA GLU A 132 5.87 20.06 -29.69
C GLU A 132 5.10 21.23 -29.07
N THR A 133 3.77 21.14 -29.10
CA THR A 133 2.92 22.17 -28.53
C THR A 133 2.07 21.57 -27.41
N VAL A 134 2.00 22.33 -26.33
CA VAL A 134 1.17 22.04 -25.16
C VAL A 134 0.35 23.28 -24.88
N LYS A 135 -0.96 23.09 -24.72
CA LYS A 135 -1.87 24.15 -24.32
C LYS A 135 -2.86 23.65 -23.31
N TRP A 136 -2.79 24.21 -22.13
CA TRP A 136 -3.75 24.00 -21.07
C TRP A 136 -4.85 25.06 -21.10
N THR A 137 -6.07 24.65 -20.86
CA THR A 137 -7.18 25.56 -20.61
C THR A 137 -7.82 25.15 -19.30
N LEU A 138 -7.68 26.00 -18.28
CA LEU A 138 -8.35 25.84 -16.99
C LEU A 138 -9.64 26.65 -17.04
N THR A 139 -10.78 25.99 -17.10
CA THR A 139 -12.08 26.63 -17.18
C THR A 139 -12.73 26.66 -15.80
N PRO A 140 -12.83 27.83 -15.14
CA PRO A 140 -13.53 27.95 -13.88
C PRO A 140 -15.06 27.79 -14.11
N LYS A 141 -15.77 27.33 -13.08
CA LYS A 141 -17.23 27.25 -13.12
C LYS A 141 -17.87 28.62 -13.35
N GLU A 142 -17.24 29.67 -12.81
CA GLU A 142 -17.63 31.06 -13.01
C GLU A 142 -16.39 31.89 -13.34
N GLY A 143 -16.43 32.71 -14.38
CA GLY A 143 -15.34 33.56 -14.80
C GLY A 143 -14.75 33.18 -16.15
N THR A 144 -13.55 33.68 -16.45
CA THR A 144 -12.86 33.49 -17.73
C THR A 144 -11.85 32.34 -17.65
N PRO A 145 -11.72 31.51 -18.71
CA PRO A 145 -10.72 30.47 -18.77
C PRO A 145 -9.29 31.02 -18.68
N ILE A 146 -8.42 30.30 -18.01
CA ILE A 146 -6.98 30.58 -17.92
C ILE A 146 -6.29 29.66 -18.94
N VAL A 147 -5.48 30.27 -19.81
CA VAL A 147 -4.70 29.54 -20.82
C VAL A 147 -3.23 29.56 -20.42
N ILE A 148 -2.59 28.39 -20.42
CA ILE A 148 -1.20 28.18 -20.05
C ILE A 148 -0.56 27.33 -21.15
N THR A 149 0.68 27.68 -21.52
CA THR A 149 1.44 26.99 -22.60
C THR A 149 2.72 26.33 -22.07
N ASP A 150 2.95 26.39 -20.77
CA ASP A 150 4.06 25.67 -20.14
C ASP A 150 3.87 24.16 -20.27
N TYR A 151 4.95 23.40 -20.28
CA TYR A 151 4.88 21.94 -20.42
C TYR A 151 4.08 21.30 -19.28
N GLU A 152 4.23 21.81 -18.07
CA GLU A 152 3.50 21.42 -16.85
C GLU A 152 2.97 22.68 -16.16
N ILE A 153 1.96 22.50 -15.29
CA ILE A 153 1.45 23.61 -14.48
C ILE A 153 2.02 23.48 -13.06
N SER A 154 2.64 24.54 -12.57
CA SER A 154 3.05 24.70 -11.17
C SER A 154 2.96 26.18 -10.80
N GLN A 155 1.74 26.63 -10.48
CA GLN A 155 1.50 28.05 -10.18
C GLN A 155 0.27 28.24 -9.30
N LEU A 156 0.15 29.44 -8.72
CA LEU A 156 -1.06 29.85 -8.02
C LEU A 156 -2.20 30.06 -9.02
N ILE A 157 -3.36 29.48 -8.73
CA ILE A 157 -4.58 29.63 -9.50
C ILE A 157 -5.62 30.32 -8.61
N PRO A 158 -6.42 31.26 -9.11
CA PRO A 158 -7.47 31.89 -8.32
C PRO A 158 -8.47 30.91 -7.72
N VAL A 159 -9.11 31.30 -6.61
CA VAL A 159 -10.19 30.53 -5.98
C VAL A 159 -11.29 30.18 -6.99
N GLY A 160 -11.67 28.93 -7.04
CA GLY A 160 -12.69 28.41 -7.96
C GLY A 160 -12.69 26.90 -8.11
N GLU A 161 -13.71 26.38 -8.80
CA GLU A 161 -13.78 24.99 -9.27
C GLU A 161 -13.43 24.98 -10.76
N TYR A 162 -12.48 24.11 -11.14
CA TYR A 162 -11.90 24.13 -12.47
C TYR A 162 -12.06 22.81 -13.21
N SER A 163 -12.46 22.91 -14.48
CA SER A 163 -12.26 21.85 -15.46
C SER A 163 -10.91 22.08 -16.16
N VAL A 164 -10.22 21.02 -16.51
CA VAL A 164 -8.90 21.05 -17.16
C VAL A 164 -9.02 20.45 -18.54
N LYS A 165 -8.59 21.18 -19.55
CA LYS A 165 -8.42 20.72 -20.92
C LYS A 165 -6.95 20.82 -21.29
N LEU A 166 -6.35 19.73 -21.76
CA LEU A 166 -5.03 19.66 -22.33
C LEU A 166 -5.14 19.40 -23.82
N GLU A 167 -4.58 20.29 -24.63
CA GLU A 167 -4.42 20.15 -26.08
C GLU A 167 -2.93 19.96 -26.37
N VAL A 168 -2.56 18.89 -27.06
CA VAL A 168 -1.18 18.61 -27.44
C VAL A 168 -1.09 18.33 -28.94
N SER A 169 -0.03 18.78 -29.57
CA SER A 169 0.19 18.47 -30.99
C SER A 169 1.65 18.48 -31.38
N ASN A 170 1.95 17.78 -32.46
CA ASN A 170 3.10 17.96 -33.32
C ASN A 170 2.59 18.26 -34.75
N PRO A 171 3.43 18.54 -35.75
CA PRO A 171 3.00 18.88 -37.11
C PRO A 171 2.14 17.84 -37.83
N VAL A 172 2.09 16.57 -37.35
CA VAL A 172 1.39 15.47 -38.04
C VAL A 172 0.24 14.89 -37.21
N ALA A 173 0.16 15.18 -35.93
CA ALA A 173 -0.85 14.64 -35.04
C ALA A 173 -1.26 15.61 -33.92
N SER A 174 -2.48 15.48 -33.43
CA SER A 174 -2.98 16.22 -32.26
C SER A 174 -3.91 15.36 -31.44
N ASP A 175 -4.00 15.63 -30.14
CA ASP A 175 -4.94 15.00 -29.25
C ASP A 175 -5.37 15.96 -28.12
N VAL A 176 -6.50 15.64 -27.49
CA VAL A 176 -7.12 16.47 -26.46
C VAL A 176 -7.63 15.58 -25.33
N LYS A 177 -7.28 15.91 -24.09
CA LYS A 177 -7.88 15.35 -22.89
C LYS A 177 -8.59 16.42 -22.09
N GLU A 178 -9.83 16.17 -21.69
CA GLU A 178 -10.59 17.05 -20.84
C GLU A 178 -11.12 16.31 -19.62
N VAL A 179 -11.02 16.95 -18.44
CA VAL A 179 -11.54 16.44 -17.17
C VAL A 179 -12.39 17.54 -16.56
N ALA A 180 -13.69 17.28 -16.44
CA ALA A 180 -14.63 18.19 -15.80
C ALA A 180 -14.47 18.16 -14.28
N ASN A 181 -14.60 19.33 -13.62
CA ASN A 181 -14.49 19.49 -12.16
C ASN A 181 -13.21 18.83 -11.61
N ALA A 182 -12.10 19.06 -12.28
CA ALA A 182 -10.86 18.36 -12.07
C ALA A 182 -10.16 18.69 -10.73
N PHE A 183 -10.27 19.95 -10.30
CA PHE A 183 -9.76 20.39 -8.99
C PHE A 183 -10.48 21.65 -8.50
N LYS A 184 -10.26 21.95 -7.20
CA LYS A 184 -10.77 23.16 -6.54
C LYS A 184 -9.62 23.95 -5.92
N VAL A 185 -9.68 25.26 -6.03
CA VAL A 185 -8.87 26.19 -5.27
C VAL A 185 -9.77 26.88 -4.26
N LEU A 186 -9.45 26.73 -3.00
CA LEU A 186 -10.22 27.29 -1.89
C LEU A 186 -9.51 28.51 -1.31
N ASP A 187 -10.28 29.47 -0.82
CA ASP A 187 -9.72 30.51 0.03
C ASP A 187 -9.11 29.84 1.28
N ARG A 188 -7.92 30.25 1.70
CA ARG A 188 -7.23 29.73 2.90
C ARG A 188 -8.10 29.74 4.16
N TYR A 189 -9.05 30.63 4.21
CA TYR A 189 -10.03 30.71 5.31
C TYR A 189 -11.25 29.82 5.09
N ALA A 190 -11.38 29.21 3.91
CA ALA A 190 -12.46 28.26 3.65
C ALA A 190 -12.37 27.08 4.62
N VAL A 191 -13.50 26.76 5.21
CA VAL A 191 -13.62 25.65 6.14
C VAL A 191 -14.02 24.40 5.33
N ILE A 192 -13.33 23.29 5.57
CA ILE A 192 -13.69 21.99 5.02
C ILE A 192 -13.91 21.06 6.21
N ALA A 193 -15.15 20.63 6.38
CA ALA A 193 -15.52 19.73 7.48
C ALA A 193 -14.85 18.35 7.30
N GLY A 194 -14.28 17.83 8.38
CA GLY A 194 -13.71 16.49 8.45
C GLY A 194 -13.99 15.85 9.80
N ILE A 195 -14.47 14.61 9.77
CA ILE A 195 -14.75 13.81 10.97
C ILE A 195 -13.57 12.91 11.26
N GLY A 196 -13.08 12.93 12.48
CA GLY A 196 -12.07 12.01 13.02
C GLY A 196 -12.53 11.42 14.35
N SER A 197 -11.86 10.37 14.80
CA SER A 197 -12.08 9.78 16.12
C SER A 197 -10.83 9.07 16.64
N GLU A 198 -10.79 8.78 17.95
CA GLU A 198 -9.83 7.83 18.52
C GLU A 198 -10.26 6.38 18.33
N ASN A 199 -11.55 6.16 18.16
CA ASN A 199 -12.18 4.89 17.89
C ASN A 199 -13.49 5.13 17.13
N SER A 200 -13.64 4.47 15.99
CA SER A 200 -14.90 4.46 15.23
C SER A 200 -15.77 3.25 15.58
N THR A 201 -15.17 2.24 16.21
CA THR A 201 -15.87 1.07 16.72
C THR A 201 -15.86 1.10 18.25
N THR A 202 -17.02 0.78 18.83
CA THR A 202 -17.25 0.69 20.28
C THR A 202 -18.19 -0.47 20.60
N TYR A 203 -18.65 -0.58 21.82
CA TYR A 203 -19.61 -1.60 22.26
C TYR A 203 -20.84 -0.95 22.92
N GLU A 204 -21.88 -1.72 23.11
CA GLU A 204 -23.14 -1.28 23.77
C GLU A 204 -22.86 -0.71 25.17
N GLY A 205 -23.13 0.57 25.37
CA GLY A 205 -22.74 1.36 26.54
C GLY A 205 -21.36 1.98 26.48
N GLY A 206 -20.58 1.71 25.43
CA GLY A 206 -19.24 2.26 25.23
C GLY A 206 -19.24 3.68 24.67
N ARG A 207 -18.05 4.26 24.59
CA ARG A 207 -17.86 5.65 24.18
C ARG A 207 -17.06 5.74 22.89
N VAL A 208 -17.38 6.75 22.08
CA VAL A 208 -16.58 7.19 20.93
C VAL A 208 -16.02 8.58 21.25
N TYR A 209 -14.71 8.73 21.04
CA TYR A 209 -13.98 9.97 21.27
C TYR A 209 -13.73 10.65 19.91
N PHE A 210 -14.62 11.56 19.55
CA PHE A 210 -14.54 12.26 18.28
C PHE A 210 -13.43 13.31 18.26
N LYS A 211 -12.90 13.55 17.09
CA LYS A 211 -11.89 14.60 16.84
C LYS A 211 -12.33 15.40 15.61
N ASP A 212 -12.18 16.70 15.71
CA ASP A 212 -12.25 17.55 14.54
C ASP A 212 -11.07 17.27 13.61
N ALA A 213 -11.33 16.79 12.41
CA ALA A 213 -10.37 16.60 11.34
C ALA A 213 -10.58 17.63 10.20
N SER A 214 -11.33 18.70 10.48
CA SER A 214 -11.58 19.76 9.51
C SER A 214 -10.31 20.52 9.18
N THR A 215 -10.24 20.98 7.94
CA THR A 215 -9.15 21.83 7.46
C THR A 215 -9.64 23.27 7.24
N GLY A 216 -8.70 24.22 7.14
CA GLY A 216 -9.02 25.64 7.09
C GLY A 216 -9.20 26.23 8.48
N ASN A 217 -9.86 27.39 8.56
CA ASN A 217 -10.01 28.14 9.80
C ASN A 217 -11.39 27.92 10.45
N ALA A 218 -11.69 26.67 10.83
CA ALA A 218 -12.92 26.36 11.59
C ALA A 218 -12.84 26.96 13.00
N GLN A 219 -13.87 27.68 13.40
CA GLN A 219 -14.02 28.33 14.71
C GLN A 219 -15.14 27.72 15.53
N PHE A 220 -16.14 27.17 14.86
CA PHE A 220 -17.35 26.62 15.46
C PHE A 220 -17.69 25.25 14.86
N TRP A 221 -18.29 24.38 15.70
CA TRP A 221 -18.65 23.01 15.38
C TRP A 221 -20.11 22.74 15.77
N ASN A 222 -20.84 22.06 14.90
CA ASN A 222 -22.17 21.51 15.19
C ASN A 222 -22.16 20.05 14.78
N TRP A 223 -22.03 19.18 15.75
CA TRP A 223 -22.08 17.74 15.58
C TRP A 223 -23.50 17.22 15.73
N THR A 224 -23.84 16.19 14.95
CA THR A 224 -25.04 15.36 15.12
C THR A 224 -24.65 13.90 15.11
N PHE A 225 -25.11 13.17 16.11
CA PHE A 225 -24.79 11.77 16.33
C PHE A 225 -26.06 10.94 16.35
N GLU A 226 -26.33 10.21 15.26
CA GLU A 226 -27.43 9.27 15.23
C GLU A 226 -27.24 8.20 16.30
N GLY A 227 -28.25 7.90 17.12
CA GLY A 227 -28.17 6.90 18.20
C GLY A 227 -27.22 7.23 19.35
N GLY A 228 -26.52 8.35 19.30
CA GLY A 228 -25.56 8.77 20.32
C GLY A 228 -26.16 9.58 21.47
N SER A 229 -25.49 9.59 22.60
CA SER A 229 -25.81 10.42 23.76
C SER A 229 -24.53 11.15 24.25
N PRO A 230 -24.48 12.50 24.17
CA PRO A 230 -25.50 13.40 23.64
C PRO A 230 -25.71 13.20 22.12
N ALA A 231 -26.91 13.50 21.62
CA ALA A 231 -27.25 13.41 20.20
C ALA A 231 -26.63 14.55 19.37
N THR A 232 -26.25 15.65 19.99
CA THR A 232 -25.59 16.80 19.37
C THR A 232 -24.51 17.37 20.28
N SER A 233 -23.52 18.05 19.70
CA SER A 233 -22.49 18.78 20.47
C SER A 233 -21.97 19.98 19.69
N THR A 234 -21.47 20.99 20.41
CA THR A 234 -20.73 22.14 19.86
C THR A 234 -19.27 22.13 20.29
N GLU A 235 -18.85 21.12 21.02
CA GLU A 235 -17.45 20.95 21.39
C GLU A 235 -16.61 20.58 20.17
N LYS A 236 -15.35 21.00 20.15
CA LYS A 236 -14.43 20.63 19.07
C LYS A 236 -14.20 19.11 19.00
N ASN A 237 -14.03 18.47 20.15
CA ASN A 237 -13.74 17.04 20.28
C ASN A 237 -14.69 16.40 21.29
N PRO A 238 -15.93 16.10 20.90
CA PRO A 238 -16.92 15.55 21.83
C PRO A 238 -16.70 14.08 22.15
N VAL A 239 -17.25 13.66 23.29
CA VAL A 239 -17.32 12.25 23.69
C VAL A 239 -18.79 11.83 23.73
N VAL A 240 -19.10 10.74 23.02
CA VAL A 240 -20.47 10.28 22.83
C VAL A 240 -20.61 8.81 23.23
N THR A 241 -21.65 8.49 23.99
CA THR A 241 -21.98 7.11 24.41
C THR A 241 -23.05 6.54 23.49
N TYR A 242 -22.89 5.28 23.09
CA TYR A 242 -23.85 4.55 22.29
C TYR A 242 -24.39 3.35 23.08
N SER A 243 -25.69 3.31 23.32
CA SER A 243 -26.34 2.31 24.18
C SER A 243 -27.02 1.16 23.42
N GLN A 244 -26.99 1.16 22.12
CA GLN A 244 -27.59 0.11 21.29
C GLN A 244 -26.63 -0.36 20.20
N VAL A 245 -26.67 -1.66 19.93
CA VAL A 245 -25.93 -2.29 18.83
C VAL A 245 -26.42 -1.75 17.48
N GLY A 246 -25.50 -1.35 16.61
CA GLY A 246 -25.86 -0.81 15.30
C GLY A 246 -24.70 -0.14 14.58
N SER A 247 -25.01 0.39 13.42
CA SER A 247 -24.13 1.23 12.62
C SER A 247 -24.78 2.59 12.46
N TYR A 248 -24.06 3.67 12.77
CA TYR A 248 -24.64 5.00 12.97
C TYR A 248 -23.93 6.05 12.15
N LYS A 249 -24.76 6.96 11.60
CA LYS A 249 -24.31 8.14 10.89
C LYS A 249 -23.79 9.21 11.85
N VAL A 250 -22.77 9.92 11.41
CA VAL A 250 -22.28 11.14 12.05
C VAL A 250 -22.28 12.28 11.06
N THR A 251 -22.74 13.44 11.51
CA THR A 251 -22.70 14.68 10.72
C THR A 251 -21.91 15.73 11.49
N LEU A 252 -21.01 16.41 10.81
CA LEU A 252 -20.30 17.58 11.31
C LEU A 252 -20.54 18.76 10.38
N LYS A 253 -21.11 19.85 10.89
CA LYS A 253 -21.05 21.16 10.28
C LYS A 253 -20.03 21.99 11.03
N THR A 254 -19.03 22.52 10.32
CA THR A 254 -18.05 23.45 10.87
C THR A 254 -18.12 24.78 10.12
N TYR A 255 -17.84 25.89 10.80
CA TYR A 255 -17.96 27.21 10.20
C TYR A 255 -17.09 28.24 10.91
N ASN A 256 -16.91 29.36 10.24
CA ASN A 256 -16.40 30.62 10.76
C ASN A 256 -17.33 31.77 10.30
N ASP A 257 -16.91 33.01 10.46
CA ASP A 257 -17.73 34.19 10.09
C ASP A 257 -18.02 34.29 8.58
N LYS A 258 -17.28 33.59 7.72
CA LYS A 258 -17.40 33.71 6.25
C LYS A 258 -17.88 32.41 5.58
N TYR A 259 -17.45 31.28 6.08
CA TYR A 259 -17.62 30.00 5.40
C TYR A 259 -18.20 28.95 6.31
N GLU A 260 -18.93 28.04 5.73
CA GLU A 260 -19.42 26.84 6.38
C GLU A 260 -19.18 25.60 5.50
N SER A 261 -18.97 24.47 6.12
CA SER A 261 -18.85 23.19 5.46
C SER A 261 -19.51 22.11 6.30
N THR A 262 -20.11 21.13 5.61
CA THR A 262 -20.77 20.00 6.27
C THR A 262 -20.28 18.71 5.65
N VAL A 263 -20.00 17.72 6.49
CA VAL A 263 -19.68 16.36 6.10
C VAL A 263 -20.65 15.40 6.79
N GLU A 264 -21.13 14.42 6.06
CA GLU A 264 -21.95 13.32 6.56
C GLU A 264 -21.21 12.02 6.30
N ALA A 265 -21.09 11.18 7.32
CA ALA A 265 -20.45 9.88 7.23
C ALA A 265 -21.43 8.80 7.69
N GLU A 266 -22.01 8.12 6.71
CA GLU A 266 -22.88 6.96 6.94
C GLU A 266 -22.06 5.81 7.52
N GLY A 267 -22.59 5.17 8.56
CA GLY A 267 -21.90 4.03 9.18
C GLY A 267 -20.55 4.36 9.82
N PHE A 268 -20.32 5.61 10.20
CA PHE A 268 -19.06 6.03 10.82
C PHE A 268 -18.82 5.35 12.16
N VAL A 269 -19.86 5.15 12.96
CA VAL A 269 -19.78 4.47 14.25
C VAL A 269 -20.37 3.07 14.15
N THR A 270 -19.59 2.07 14.53
CA THR A 270 -20.05 0.69 14.69
C THR A 270 -20.12 0.34 16.17
N VAL A 271 -21.29 -0.08 16.65
CA VAL A 271 -21.52 -0.49 18.04
C VAL A 271 -21.75 -1.98 18.11
N LEU A 272 -20.85 -2.70 18.79
CA LEU A 272 -20.86 -4.14 18.91
C LEU A 272 -21.61 -4.62 20.16
N PRO A 273 -22.14 -5.85 20.18
CA PRO A 273 -22.66 -6.45 21.42
C PRO A 273 -21.60 -6.46 22.52
N SER A 274 -21.98 -6.02 23.72
CA SER A 274 -21.10 -5.96 24.89
C SER A 274 -20.99 -7.28 25.64
N MET A 275 -21.99 -8.17 25.51
CA MET A 275 -22.07 -9.42 26.27
C MET A 275 -20.85 -10.32 25.98
N ASP A 276 -20.15 -10.69 27.05
CA ASP A 276 -18.96 -11.55 27.00
C ASP A 276 -17.76 -10.97 26.18
N MET A 277 -17.82 -9.70 25.79
CA MET A 277 -16.67 -9.02 25.21
C MET A 277 -15.56 -8.89 26.26
N VAL A 278 -14.33 -9.22 25.88
CA VAL A 278 -13.13 -9.10 26.73
C VAL A 278 -12.39 -7.82 26.39
N PHE A 279 -12.00 -7.67 25.13
CA PHE A 279 -11.34 -6.45 24.64
C PHE A 279 -11.73 -6.14 23.19
N LEU A 280 -11.51 -4.88 22.82
CA LEU A 280 -11.74 -4.34 21.49
C LEU A 280 -10.59 -3.42 21.11
N LEU A 281 -9.86 -3.76 20.04
CA LEU A 281 -8.81 -2.95 19.43
C LEU A 281 -9.30 -2.48 18.06
N PRO A 282 -9.84 -1.26 17.95
CA PRO A 282 -10.34 -0.72 16.67
C PRO A 282 -9.21 -0.45 15.67
N PHE A 283 -7.96 -0.28 16.16
CA PHE A 283 -6.79 0.10 15.37
C PHE A 283 -6.86 1.49 14.72
N ASP A 284 -7.68 2.37 15.25
CA ASP A 284 -7.83 3.75 14.83
C ASP A 284 -6.65 4.64 15.26
N GLY A 285 -5.47 4.39 14.68
CA GLY A 285 -4.25 5.12 15.01
C GLY A 285 -3.54 4.68 16.29
N SER A 286 -4.02 3.63 16.96
CA SER A 286 -3.42 3.10 18.19
C SER A 286 -3.76 1.62 18.43
N ILE A 287 -3.05 1.00 19.39
CA ILE A 287 -3.36 -0.34 19.91
C ILE A 287 -4.17 -0.29 21.21
N LYS A 288 -4.76 0.86 21.53
CA LYS A 288 -5.52 1.05 22.77
C LYS A 288 -6.75 0.15 22.79
N ASP A 289 -6.99 -0.49 23.95
CA ASP A 289 -8.21 -1.24 24.20
C ASP A 289 -9.36 -0.28 24.54
N TYR A 290 -10.42 -0.34 23.75
CA TYR A 290 -11.67 0.37 23.95
C TYR A 290 -12.79 -0.55 24.45
N GLY A 291 -12.48 -1.81 24.74
CA GLY A 291 -13.43 -2.79 25.29
C GLY A 291 -13.69 -2.58 26.79
N PRO A 292 -14.61 -3.38 27.35
CA PRO A 292 -15.06 -3.20 28.73
C PRO A 292 -13.98 -3.46 29.78
N ALA A 293 -12.94 -4.25 29.48
CA ALA A 293 -11.87 -4.57 30.41
C ALA A 293 -10.80 -3.46 30.49
N GLY A 294 -10.68 -2.60 29.48
CA GLY A 294 -9.73 -1.48 29.47
C GLY A 294 -8.28 -1.95 29.64
N LEU A 295 -7.89 -3.00 28.94
CA LEU A 295 -6.55 -3.58 29.03
C LEU A 295 -5.49 -2.64 28.44
N ALA A 296 -4.22 -2.85 28.79
CA ALA A 296 -3.10 -2.07 28.30
C ALA A 296 -2.15 -2.93 27.44
N PRO A 297 -2.52 -3.23 26.18
CA PRO A 297 -1.66 -3.98 25.28
C PRO A 297 -0.37 -3.23 24.96
N LYS A 298 0.69 -3.96 24.64
CA LYS A 298 1.99 -3.41 24.26
C LYS A 298 2.41 -3.91 22.89
N ALA A 299 2.87 -2.99 22.05
CA ALA A 299 3.56 -3.35 20.82
C ALA A 299 5.03 -3.62 21.11
N TYR A 300 5.54 -4.68 20.53
CA TYR A 300 6.97 -5.01 20.54
C TYR A 300 7.46 -5.08 19.11
N SER A 301 8.61 -4.50 18.86
CA SER A 301 9.24 -4.50 17.55
C SER A 301 10.74 -4.79 17.66
N MET A 302 11.29 -5.38 16.60
CA MET A 302 12.72 -5.63 16.43
C MET A 302 13.09 -5.44 14.96
N GLY A 303 14.32 -4.96 14.71
CA GLY A 303 14.80 -4.75 13.36
C GLY A 303 14.20 -3.53 12.66
N GLY A 304 13.70 -2.55 13.42
CA GLY A 304 13.13 -1.32 12.88
C GLY A 304 11.73 -1.47 12.26
N LEU A 305 11.06 -2.60 12.50
CA LEU A 305 9.71 -2.84 12.00
C LEU A 305 8.67 -2.37 13.04
N GLU A 306 7.84 -1.41 12.64
CA GLU A 306 6.78 -0.87 13.49
C GLU A 306 5.41 -1.09 12.85
N ILE A 307 4.37 -1.23 13.67
CA ILE A 307 2.99 -1.18 13.23
C ILE A 307 2.68 0.27 12.85
N THR A 308 2.19 0.47 11.63
CA THR A 308 1.74 1.77 11.14
C THR A 308 0.23 1.79 10.96
N TYR A 309 -0.34 2.97 10.76
CA TYR A 309 -1.77 3.13 10.59
C TYR A 309 -2.02 3.81 9.25
N GLU A 310 -2.97 3.26 8.50
CA GLU A 310 -3.29 3.72 7.14
C GLU A 310 -4.80 3.97 7.00
N ALA A 311 -5.21 4.31 5.77
CA ALA A 311 -6.60 4.60 5.44
C ALA A 311 -7.56 3.49 5.95
N PRO A 312 -8.78 3.87 6.37
CA PRO A 312 -9.75 2.95 6.92
C PRO A 312 -10.19 1.87 5.91
N ARG A 313 -10.69 0.77 6.43
CA ARG A 313 -11.41 -0.24 5.65
C ARG A 313 -12.75 0.30 5.11
N GLY A 314 -13.41 1.15 5.89
CA GLY A 314 -14.72 1.74 5.63
C GLY A 314 -14.72 3.27 5.78
N ASN A 315 -15.80 3.83 6.24
CA ASN A 315 -16.04 5.28 6.34
C ASN A 315 -15.48 5.93 7.61
N GLY A 316 -14.96 5.17 8.56
CA GLY A 316 -14.44 5.69 9.83
C GLY A 316 -13.12 5.07 10.25
N GLY A 317 -12.35 5.82 11.02
CA GLY A 317 -11.14 5.36 11.66
C GLY A 317 -9.93 5.17 10.77
N MET A 318 -9.08 4.23 11.17
CA MET A 318 -7.86 3.81 10.47
C MET A 318 -7.74 2.29 10.57
N SER A 319 -6.77 1.70 9.91
CA SER A 319 -6.42 0.28 10.06
C SER A 319 -4.94 0.10 10.38
N ALA A 320 -4.61 -0.90 11.21
CA ALA A 320 -3.22 -1.22 11.56
C ALA A 320 -2.57 -2.04 10.44
N LYS A 321 -1.42 -1.58 9.96
CA LYS A 321 -0.57 -2.31 9.02
C LYS A 321 0.59 -2.97 9.76
N PHE A 322 0.65 -4.27 9.68
CA PHE A 322 1.72 -5.09 10.21
C PHE A 322 2.75 -5.37 9.11
N PRO A 323 4.01 -5.02 9.33
CA PRO A 323 5.04 -5.11 8.29
C PRO A 323 5.55 -6.54 8.03
N GLY A 324 5.13 -7.52 8.82
CA GLY A 324 5.69 -8.86 8.81
C GLY A 324 6.99 -8.96 9.59
N GLY A 325 7.91 -9.78 9.10
CA GLY A 325 9.22 -9.93 9.71
C GLY A 325 9.92 -11.23 9.35
N GLU A 326 11.13 -11.40 9.84
CA GLU A 326 11.97 -12.59 9.66
C GLU A 326 12.34 -13.18 11.02
N LYS A 327 12.09 -14.48 11.21
CA LYS A 327 12.39 -15.18 12.47
C LYS A 327 13.80 -14.90 12.98
N GLY A 328 13.87 -14.42 14.23
CA GLY A 328 15.13 -14.14 14.92
C GLY A 328 15.87 -12.87 14.44
N LYS A 329 15.31 -12.11 13.49
CA LYS A 329 15.93 -10.89 12.94
C LYS A 329 15.05 -9.66 13.07
N SER A 330 13.75 -9.79 12.76
CA SER A 330 12.84 -8.67 12.76
C SER A 330 11.41 -9.13 13.02
N TYR A 331 10.65 -8.33 13.77
CA TYR A 331 9.23 -8.58 14.02
C TYR A 331 8.51 -7.33 14.48
N SER A 332 7.18 -7.38 14.38
CA SER A 332 6.26 -6.46 15.03
C SER A 332 5.05 -7.25 15.52
N VAL A 333 4.71 -7.14 16.80
CA VAL A 333 3.69 -7.95 17.46
C VAL A 333 3.03 -7.17 18.60
N ILE A 334 1.76 -7.43 18.85
CA ILE A 334 1.05 -6.91 20.03
C ILE A 334 0.93 -8.01 21.05
N GLN A 335 1.32 -7.73 22.28
CA GLN A 335 1.11 -8.61 23.44
C GLN A 335 0.05 -8.01 24.35
N MET A 336 -0.95 -8.81 24.69
CA MET A 336 -1.92 -8.45 25.71
C MET A 336 -1.28 -8.60 27.11
N PRO A 337 -1.68 -7.78 28.08
CA PRO A 337 -1.10 -7.82 29.41
C PRO A 337 -1.49 -9.08 30.20
N ASP A 338 -0.71 -9.45 31.21
CA ASP A 338 -0.92 -10.67 31.99
C ASP A 338 -2.25 -10.67 32.75
N ASN A 339 -2.75 -9.49 33.16
CA ASN A 339 -4.07 -9.38 33.79
C ASN A 339 -5.26 -9.66 32.83
N LEU A 340 -5.00 -9.97 31.57
CA LEU A 340 -6.01 -10.56 30.70
C LEU A 340 -6.63 -11.82 31.32
N ALA A 341 -5.85 -12.63 32.06
CA ALA A 341 -6.34 -13.82 32.72
C ALA A 341 -7.42 -13.55 33.77
N ASP A 342 -7.49 -12.36 34.35
CA ASP A 342 -8.50 -11.99 35.37
C ASP A 342 -9.91 -11.85 34.75
N VAL A 343 -9.99 -11.46 33.47
CA VAL A 343 -11.24 -11.22 32.74
C VAL A 343 -11.54 -12.29 31.69
N TYR A 344 -10.53 -13.05 31.32
CA TYR A 344 -10.59 -14.16 30.38
C TYR A 344 -9.85 -15.38 30.99
N PRO A 345 -10.45 -16.11 31.91
CA PRO A 345 -9.81 -17.21 32.63
C PRO A 345 -9.57 -18.42 31.71
N ALA A 346 -8.61 -19.27 32.13
CA ALA A 346 -8.31 -20.52 31.44
C ALA A 346 -9.56 -21.39 31.28
N GLY A 347 -9.68 -22.11 30.19
CA GLY A 347 -10.82 -22.94 29.86
C GLY A 347 -12.04 -22.20 29.32
N SER A 348 -12.02 -20.87 29.20
CA SER A 348 -13.10 -20.11 28.58
C SER A 348 -13.32 -20.53 27.12
N GLU A 349 -14.56 -20.43 26.68
CA GLU A 349 -14.85 -20.37 25.23
C GLU A 349 -14.24 -19.12 24.60
N MET A 350 -14.18 -19.09 23.30
CA MET A 350 -13.54 -17.99 22.61
C MET A 350 -14.21 -17.69 21.26
N THR A 351 -14.40 -16.41 20.99
CA THR A 351 -14.55 -15.93 19.61
C THR A 351 -13.58 -14.78 19.38
N VAL A 352 -12.70 -14.94 18.39
CA VAL A 352 -11.92 -13.84 17.81
C VAL A 352 -12.65 -13.38 16.57
N SER A 353 -12.94 -12.10 16.50
CA SER A 353 -13.53 -11.42 15.34
C SER A 353 -12.57 -10.32 14.89
N VAL A 354 -12.22 -10.28 13.62
CA VAL A 354 -11.27 -9.30 13.07
C VAL A 354 -11.48 -9.10 11.58
N TRP A 355 -11.31 -7.88 11.12
CA TRP A 355 -11.13 -7.61 9.72
C TRP A 355 -9.65 -7.72 9.35
N THR A 356 -9.36 -8.36 8.24
CA THR A 356 -7.99 -8.58 7.78
C THR A 356 -7.89 -8.45 6.27
N LYS A 357 -6.77 -7.88 5.82
CA LYS A 357 -6.41 -7.79 4.41
C LYS A 357 -4.96 -8.26 4.25
N LEU A 358 -4.75 -9.28 3.46
CA LEU A 358 -3.43 -9.83 3.19
C LEU A 358 -2.90 -9.34 1.83
N PRO A 359 -1.57 -9.19 1.68
CA PRO A 359 -0.99 -8.98 0.37
C PRO A 359 -1.21 -10.21 -0.53
N ASN A 360 -1.32 -10.02 -1.82
CA ASN A 360 -1.48 -11.10 -2.80
C ASN A 360 -0.24 -11.15 -3.72
N PRO A 361 0.50 -12.26 -3.73
CA PRO A 361 0.40 -13.47 -2.87
C PRO A 361 1.04 -13.28 -1.49
N VAL A 362 0.63 -14.12 -0.52
CA VAL A 362 1.32 -14.24 0.76
C VAL A 362 2.53 -15.15 0.58
N SER A 363 3.71 -14.64 0.84
CA SER A 363 4.98 -15.35 0.60
C SER A 363 5.32 -16.41 1.65
N ALA A 364 4.73 -16.32 2.84
CA ALA A 364 4.98 -17.21 3.96
C ALA A 364 3.75 -17.37 4.86
N ASN A 365 3.78 -18.35 5.76
CA ASN A 365 2.77 -18.46 6.81
C ASN A 365 2.76 -17.19 7.67
N THR A 366 1.58 -16.66 7.96
CA THR A 366 1.40 -15.43 8.71
C THR A 366 0.34 -15.62 9.81
N ALA A 367 0.73 -15.42 11.08
CA ALA A 367 -0.11 -15.71 12.22
C ALA A 367 -1.02 -14.54 12.56
N LEU A 368 -2.31 -14.82 12.69
CA LEU A 368 -3.30 -13.84 13.12
C LEU A 368 -3.19 -13.61 14.62
N PHE A 369 -3.18 -14.69 15.41
CA PHE A 369 -2.98 -14.65 16.85
C PHE A 369 -2.44 -15.98 17.39
N ALA A 370 -1.93 -15.93 18.62
CA ALA A 370 -1.62 -17.09 19.44
C ALA A 370 -1.88 -16.79 20.93
N GLN A 371 -2.39 -17.79 21.66
CA GLN A 371 -2.60 -17.71 23.10
C GLN A 371 -2.17 -19.01 23.79
N GLY A 372 -1.82 -18.89 25.06
CA GLY A 372 -1.41 -20.00 25.93
C GLY A 372 0.09 -20.30 25.88
N ALA A 373 0.51 -21.32 26.61
CA ALA A 373 1.89 -21.73 26.68
C ALA A 373 2.40 -22.24 25.33
N CYS A 374 3.52 -21.71 24.89
CA CYS A 374 4.13 -22.08 23.61
C CYS A 374 4.82 -23.45 23.64
N PRO A 375 4.92 -24.13 22.49
CA PRO A 375 5.70 -25.37 22.38
C PRO A 375 7.15 -25.17 22.85
N GLY A 376 7.60 -26.01 23.79
CA GLY A 376 8.93 -25.99 24.36
C GLY A 376 9.07 -25.41 25.76
N ALA A 377 8.02 -24.74 26.29
CA ALA A 377 7.97 -24.42 27.72
C ALA A 377 7.75 -25.72 28.56
N PRO A 378 8.23 -25.78 29.79
CA PRO A 378 8.02 -26.94 30.66
C PRO A 378 6.54 -27.32 30.83
N ASP A 379 5.63 -26.34 30.75
CA ASP A 379 4.19 -26.47 30.84
C ASP A 379 3.51 -26.22 29.46
N ALA A 380 4.18 -26.56 28.36
CA ALA A 380 3.70 -26.35 26.98
C ALA A 380 2.44 -27.17 26.67
N SER A 381 1.38 -26.89 27.36
CA SER A 381 0.09 -27.55 27.18
C SER A 381 -1.00 -26.50 27.06
N ASN A 382 -1.93 -26.72 26.12
CA ASN A 382 -3.20 -26.00 26.05
C ASN A 382 -3.09 -24.60 25.41
N GLN A 383 -2.71 -24.57 24.14
CA GLN A 383 -2.62 -23.35 23.33
C GLN A 383 -3.67 -23.31 22.21
N VAL A 384 -3.99 -22.11 21.77
CA VAL A 384 -4.72 -21.87 20.50
C VAL A 384 -3.89 -20.93 19.63
N TRP A 385 -3.79 -21.27 18.37
CA TRP A 385 -3.18 -20.39 17.39
C TRP A 385 -3.92 -20.43 16.05
N CYS A 386 -3.94 -19.30 15.35
CA CYS A 386 -4.56 -19.15 14.05
C CYS A 386 -3.58 -18.47 13.08
N ARG A 387 -3.47 -19.01 11.86
CA ARG A 387 -2.58 -18.45 10.84
C ARG A 387 -3.14 -18.65 9.44
N PHE A 388 -2.79 -17.74 8.56
CA PHE A 388 -2.89 -17.92 7.12
C PHE A 388 -1.66 -18.69 6.62
N GLN A 389 -1.87 -19.59 5.68
CA GLN A 389 -0.82 -20.37 5.05
C GLN A 389 -0.60 -19.88 3.61
N SER A 390 0.60 -20.01 3.09
CA SER A 390 0.95 -19.65 1.71
C SER A 390 0.14 -20.41 0.64
N SER A 391 -0.60 -21.45 1.04
CA SER A 391 -1.47 -22.26 0.18
C SER A 391 -2.92 -21.76 0.12
N ASN A 392 -3.19 -20.49 0.37
CA ASN A 392 -4.55 -19.93 0.47
C ASN A 392 -5.42 -20.61 1.52
N ALA A 393 -4.84 -21.00 2.63
CA ALA A 393 -5.56 -21.64 3.72
C ALA A 393 -5.51 -20.80 4.99
N LEU A 394 -6.66 -20.76 5.70
CA LEU A 394 -6.75 -20.34 7.09
C LEU A 394 -6.75 -21.57 7.97
N ARG A 395 -5.76 -21.70 8.84
CA ARG A 395 -5.66 -22.81 9.80
C ARG A 395 -5.70 -22.31 11.21
N CYS A 396 -6.63 -22.83 11.99
CA CYS A 396 -6.67 -22.64 13.42
C CYS A 396 -6.53 -24.02 14.13
N THR A 397 -5.70 -24.03 15.16
CA THR A 397 -5.45 -25.24 15.97
C THR A 397 -5.59 -24.88 17.44
N ALA A 398 -6.40 -25.66 18.15
CA ALA A 398 -6.39 -25.72 19.60
C ALA A 398 -5.74 -27.04 19.99
N GLU A 399 -4.68 -27.03 20.77
CA GLU A 399 -3.93 -28.24 21.09
C GLU A 399 -3.46 -28.30 22.55
N ARG A 400 -3.40 -29.51 23.04
CA ARG A 400 -2.76 -29.89 24.29
C ARG A 400 -1.59 -30.80 23.99
N THR A 401 -0.46 -30.60 24.64
CA THR A 401 0.76 -31.38 24.35
C THR A 401 0.91 -32.63 25.18
N THR A 402 0.27 -32.74 26.34
CA THR A 402 0.40 -33.92 27.23
C THR A 402 -0.92 -34.26 27.96
N PRO A 403 -1.63 -35.35 27.60
CA PRO A 403 -1.45 -36.13 26.38
C PRO A 403 -1.77 -35.30 25.12
N LYS A 404 -1.15 -35.61 24.00
CA LYS A 404 -1.35 -34.83 22.76
C LYS A 404 -2.77 -35.02 22.23
N VAL A 405 -3.57 -33.97 22.35
CA VAL A 405 -4.91 -33.85 21.74
C VAL A 405 -4.91 -32.54 20.95
N GLY A 406 -5.44 -32.54 19.74
CA GLY A 406 -5.49 -31.33 18.92
C GLY A 406 -6.77 -31.28 18.10
N LEU A 407 -7.40 -30.12 18.09
CA LEU A 407 -8.48 -29.75 17.16
C LEU A 407 -7.93 -28.83 16.11
N THR A 408 -8.04 -29.23 14.87
CA THR A 408 -7.58 -28.38 13.75
C THR A 408 -8.70 -28.19 12.74
N ALA A 409 -9.03 -26.94 12.46
CA ALA A 409 -9.81 -26.53 11.31
C ALA A 409 -8.88 -25.90 10.28
N THR A 410 -8.93 -26.37 9.03
CA THR A 410 -8.20 -25.78 7.91
C THR A 410 -9.18 -25.53 6.78
N ALA A 411 -9.39 -24.27 6.42
CA ALA A 411 -10.20 -23.84 5.29
C ALA A 411 -9.28 -23.41 4.14
N ASN A 412 -9.50 -23.97 2.97
CA ASN A 412 -8.85 -23.56 1.73
C ASN A 412 -9.84 -22.70 0.95
N ASP A 413 -9.54 -21.43 0.74
CA ASP A 413 -10.40 -20.50 0.01
C ASP A 413 -9.53 -19.41 -0.62
N GLU A 414 -9.58 -19.27 -1.93
CA GLU A 414 -8.76 -18.30 -2.67
C GLU A 414 -9.05 -16.86 -2.26
N ARG A 415 -10.25 -16.56 -1.77
CA ARG A 415 -10.65 -15.25 -1.28
C ARG A 415 -9.89 -14.81 -0.03
N LEU A 416 -9.30 -15.74 0.72
CA LEU A 416 -8.52 -15.42 1.93
C LEU A 416 -7.28 -14.57 1.63
N GLN A 417 -6.77 -14.62 0.41
CA GLN A 417 -5.52 -13.97 0.00
C GLN A 417 -5.65 -13.24 -1.34
N ASP A 418 -6.84 -12.75 -1.68
CA ASP A 418 -7.11 -12.03 -2.93
C ASP A 418 -6.76 -10.52 -2.86
N GLY A 419 -6.21 -10.06 -1.73
CA GLY A 419 -5.89 -8.66 -1.51
C GLY A 419 -7.08 -7.80 -1.06
N SER A 420 -8.25 -8.40 -0.87
CA SER A 420 -9.44 -7.71 -0.38
C SER A 420 -9.58 -7.83 1.14
N TRP A 421 -10.32 -6.90 1.74
CA TRP A 421 -10.71 -7.01 3.13
C TRP A 421 -11.66 -8.19 3.34
N ARG A 422 -11.39 -8.99 4.38
CA ARG A 422 -12.20 -10.12 4.80
C ARG A 422 -12.48 -10.04 6.29
N HIS A 423 -13.72 -10.30 6.67
CA HIS A 423 -14.09 -10.49 8.07
C HIS A 423 -13.83 -11.94 8.46
N ILE A 424 -12.95 -12.17 9.42
CA ILE A 424 -12.60 -13.50 9.90
C ILE A 424 -13.11 -13.65 11.33
N CYS A 425 -13.88 -14.71 11.60
CA CYS A 425 -14.18 -15.13 12.93
C CYS A 425 -13.63 -16.53 13.20
N VAL A 426 -13.00 -16.70 14.35
CA VAL A 426 -12.49 -17.97 14.87
C VAL A 426 -13.24 -18.27 16.16
N VAL A 427 -14.04 -19.32 16.17
CA VAL A 427 -14.84 -19.72 17.31
C VAL A 427 -14.29 -21.02 17.90
N LEU A 428 -13.95 -21.00 19.17
CA LEU A 428 -13.66 -22.19 19.97
C LEU A 428 -14.79 -22.34 21.01
N GLY A 429 -15.67 -23.28 20.78
CA GLY A 429 -16.85 -23.48 21.60
C GLY A 429 -17.02 -24.90 22.06
N GLU A 430 -17.85 -25.06 23.07
CA GLU A 430 -18.26 -26.33 23.59
C GLU A 430 -19.76 -26.53 23.34
N ALA A 431 -20.10 -27.66 22.71
CA ALA A 431 -21.47 -28.09 22.56
C ALA A 431 -21.54 -29.58 22.96
N ASP A 432 -22.48 -29.93 23.85
CA ASP A 432 -22.69 -31.29 24.34
C ASP A 432 -21.43 -31.92 24.99
N GLY A 433 -20.64 -31.13 25.72
CA GLY A 433 -19.40 -31.57 26.39
C GLY A 433 -18.21 -31.82 25.47
N VAL A 434 -18.31 -31.42 24.21
CA VAL A 434 -17.22 -31.53 23.23
C VAL A 434 -16.89 -30.18 22.62
N ARG A 435 -15.60 -29.88 22.54
CA ARG A 435 -15.12 -28.61 21.92
C ARG A 435 -14.86 -28.76 20.41
N LYS A 436 -15.06 -27.65 19.70
CA LYS A 436 -14.79 -27.54 18.30
C LYS A 436 -14.16 -26.19 17.97
N VAL A 437 -13.33 -26.17 16.93
CA VAL A 437 -12.87 -24.94 16.28
C VAL A 437 -13.70 -24.74 15.02
N THR A 438 -14.37 -23.59 14.91
CA THR A 438 -15.15 -23.21 13.73
C THR A 438 -14.58 -21.94 13.13
N LEU A 439 -14.38 -21.93 11.81
CA LEU A 439 -13.88 -20.79 11.04
C LEU A 439 -15.01 -20.19 10.22
N TYR A 440 -15.12 -18.88 10.27
CA TYR A 440 -16.03 -18.09 9.47
C TYR A 440 -15.27 -17.06 8.65
N MET A 441 -15.77 -16.77 7.47
CA MET A 441 -15.33 -15.68 6.61
C MET A 441 -16.56 -14.94 6.09
N ASP A 442 -16.55 -13.62 6.21
CA ASP A 442 -17.65 -12.74 5.74
C ASP A 442 -19.02 -13.19 6.27
N GLY A 443 -19.09 -13.54 7.56
CA GLY A 443 -20.30 -14.02 8.24
C GLY A 443 -20.67 -15.49 7.98
N GLN A 444 -20.01 -16.16 7.03
CA GLN A 444 -20.35 -17.53 6.64
C GLN A 444 -19.34 -18.55 7.17
N LYS A 445 -19.86 -19.69 7.67
CA LYS A 445 -19.02 -20.81 8.10
C LYS A 445 -18.26 -21.40 6.90
N ILE A 446 -16.93 -21.44 6.99
CA ILE A 446 -16.06 -22.00 5.95
C ILE A 446 -15.42 -23.33 6.33
N LYS A 447 -15.27 -23.60 7.64
CA LYS A 447 -14.74 -24.89 8.12
C LYS A 447 -15.07 -25.11 9.59
N GLU A 448 -15.13 -26.38 9.99
CA GLU A 448 -15.24 -26.85 11.36
C GLU A 448 -14.25 -28.01 11.58
N SER A 449 -13.64 -28.09 12.77
CA SER A 449 -12.78 -29.21 13.16
C SER A 449 -13.60 -30.46 13.55
N GLY A 450 -12.92 -31.57 13.76
CA GLY A 450 -13.47 -32.65 14.58
C GLY A 450 -13.72 -32.23 16.02
N THR A 451 -14.26 -33.15 16.82
CA THR A 451 -14.52 -32.94 18.23
C THR A 451 -13.38 -33.42 19.10
N GLY A 452 -13.21 -32.83 20.28
CA GLY A 452 -12.22 -33.24 21.26
C GLY A 452 -12.54 -32.67 22.63
N GLU A 453 -12.06 -33.37 23.68
CA GLU A 453 -12.15 -32.88 25.04
C GLU A 453 -10.95 -32.02 25.41
N PHE A 454 -11.19 -30.75 25.70
CA PHE A 454 -10.22 -29.79 26.21
C PHE A 454 -10.82 -29.07 27.40
N SER A 455 -10.16 -29.08 28.55
CA SER A 455 -10.70 -28.40 29.72
C SER A 455 -10.01 -27.11 30.10
N ASP A 456 -8.75 -26.89 29.70
CA ASP A 456 -7.93 -25.84 30.32
C ASP A 456 -6.96 -25.18 29.33
N ILE A 457 -7.53 -24.58 28.28
CA ILE A 457 -6.73 -23.73 27.38
C ILE A 457 -6.27 -22.48 28.14
N HIS A 458 -4.96 -22.29 28.21
CA HIS A 458 -4.39 -21.10 28.79
C HIS A 458 -4.70 -19.85 27.93
N THR A 459 -5.04 -18.76 28.58
CA THR A 459 -5.44 -17.51 27.91
C THR A 459 -4.28 -16.51 27.82
N THR A 460 -3.23 -16.74 28.61
CA THR A 460 -2.00 -15.92 28.60
C THR A 460 -0.77 -16.82 28.42
N PRO A 461 0.31 -16.33 27.76
CA PRO A 461 0.36 -15.05 27.06
C PRO A 461 -0.54 -15.02 25.83
N TYR A 462 -0.99 -13.84 25.42
CA TYR A 462 -1.82 -13.63 24.25
C TYR A 462 -1.13 -12.64 23.29
N PHE A 463 -0.97 -13.06 22.05
CA PHE A 463 -0.26 -12.27 21.01
C PHE A 463 -1.13 -12.12 19.77
N ILE A 464 -1.09 -10.91 19.18
CA ILE A 464 -1.72 -10.59 17.91
C ILE A 464 -0.61 -10.28 16.91
N GLY A 465 -0.70 -10.89 15.73
CA GLY A 465 0.26 -10.69 14.65
C GLY A 465 1.50 -11.61 14.71
N SER A 466 1.52 -12.61 15.59
CA SER A 466 2.61 -13.61 15.62
C SER A 466 2.18 -14.90 16.32
N ASN A 467 2.81 -16.01 15.95
CA ASN A 467 2.99 -17.16 16.83
C ASN A 467 4.24 -16.92 17.66
N LEU A 468 4.20 -17.33 18.92
CA LEU A 468 5.40 -17.40 19.73
C LEU A 468 5.85 -18.84 19.91
N ARG A 469 7.14 -19.03 19.80
CA ARG A 469 7.78 -20.29 20.15
C ARG A 469 8.81 -20.06 21.25
N PHE A 470 8.72 -20.87 22.30
CA PHE A 470 9.74 -20.87 23.34
C PHE A 470 10.87 -21.81 22.92
N THR A 471 12.05 -21.26 22.67
CA THR A 471 13.25 -22.03 22.34
C THR A 471 14.45 -21.47 23.10
N ASN A 472 15.29 -22.36 23.67
CA ASN A 472 16.49 -21.96 24.40
C ASN A 472 16.23 -20.97 25.57
N ASN A 473 15.18 -21.20 26.35
CA ASN A 473 14.72 -20.34 27.45
C ASN A 473 14.40 -18.89 27.04
N ALA A 474 14.04 -18.65 25.78
CA ALA A 474 13.61 -17.35 25.27
C ALA A 474 12.40 -17.49 24.35
N TRP A 475 11.56 -16.45 24.34
CA TRP A 475 10.44 -16.32 23.42
C TRP A 475 10.95 -15.84 22.06
N ALA A 476 10.62 -16.53 21.00
CA ALA A 476 10.94 -16.13 19.63
C ALA A 476 9.65 -16.02 18.80
N PRO A 477 9.30 -14.83 18.27
CA PRO A 477 8.21 -14.70 17.32
C PRO A 477 8.46 -15.51 16.05
N GLU A 478 7.42 -16.19 15.58
CA GLU A 478 7.40 -16.94 14.33
C GLU A 478 6.15 -16.57 13.51
N ASN A 479 6.21 -16.74 12.19
CA ASN A 479 5.07 -16.50 11.30
C ASN A 479 4.46 -15.11 11.52
N MET A 480 5.30 -14.05 11.57
CA MET A 480 4.85 -12.67 11.79
C MET A 480 3.81 -12.27 10.76
N TYR A 481 2.77 -11.61 11.23
CA TYR A 481 1.68 -11.17 10.37
C TYR A 481 2.15 -10.07 9.40
N THR A 482 1.81 -10.26 8.14
CA THR A 482 2.02 -9.27 7.07
C THR A 482 0.67 -8.90 6.48
N GLY A 483 0.30 -7.63 6.54
CA GLY A 483 -0.99 -7.16 6.04
C GLY A 483 -1.66 -6.17 6.99
N TRP A 484 -2.94 -5.98 6.82
CA TRP A 484 -3.73 -5.03 7.60
C TRP A 484 -4.73 -5.76 8.49
N MET A 485 -4.91 -5.24 9.69
CA MET A 485 -5.97 -5.64 10.63
C MET A 485 -6.80 -4.43 11.03
N ASP A 486 -8.07 -4.67 11.28
CA ASP A 486 -9.03 -3.69 11.74
C ASP A 486 -10.05 -4.35 12.67
N ASP A 487 -10.57 -3.60 13.66
CA ASP A 487 -11.63 -4.04 14.57
C ASP A 487 -11.39 -5.44 15.18
N TYR A 488 -10.25 -5.61 15.86
CA TYR A 488 -9.94 -6.89 16.52
C TYR A 488 -10.66 -7.00 17.84
N VAL A 489 -11.53 -8.01 17.98
CA VAL A 489 -12.37 -8.24 19.15
C VAL A 489 -12.16 -9.64 19.68
N LEU A 490 -12.07 -9.78 21.01
CA LEU A 490 -12.14 -11.05 21.71
C LEU A 490 -13.40 -11.13 22.56
N TYR A 491 -14.20 -12.18 22.38
CA TYR A 491 -15.29 -12.58 23.25
C TYR A 491 -14.92 -13.85 24.00
N LYS A 492 -15.27 -13.95 25.30
CA LYS A 492 -15.18 -15.18 26.11
C LYS A 492 -16.42 -16.06 25.98
N LYS A 493 -16.95 -16.13 24.77
CA LYS A 493 -18.15 -16.86 24.37
C LYS A 493 -17.92 -17.46 22.99
N ALA A 494 -18.44 -18.66 22.78
CA ALA A 494 -18.59 -19.22 21.45
C ALA A 494 -19.82 -18.61 20.78
N LEU A 495 -19.62 -17.67 19.87
CA LEU A 495 -20.71 -17.06 19.11
C LEU A 495 -21.33 -18.07 18.17
N THR A 496 -22.64 -18.05 18.07
CA THR A 496 -23.42 -18.84 17.11
C THR A 496 -23.21 -18.31 15.68
N ALA A 497 -23.54 -19.12 14.69
CA ALA A 497 -23.46 -18.70 13.28
C ALA A 497 -24.29 -17.44 12.99
N SER A 498 -25.46 -17.29 13.63
CA SER A 498 -26.30 -16.11 13.49
C SER A 498 -25.70 -14.85 14.14
N GLU A 499 -25.02 -15.00 15.28
CA GLU A 499 -24.31 -13.89 15.92
C GLU A 499 -23.08 -13.45 15.10
N VAL A 500 -22.34 -14.39 14.52
CA VAL A 500 -21.21 -14.09 13.62
C VAL A 500 -21.69 -13.38 12.34
N ASP A 501 -22.79 -13.82 11.74
CA ASP A 501 -23.39 -13.15 10.58
C ASP A 501 -23.91 -11.76 10.94
N ALA A 502 -24.50 -11.60 12.13
CA ALA A 502 -24.94 -10.30 12.64
C ALA A 502 -23.75 -9.34 12.84
N LEU A 503 -22.63 -9.79 13.44
CA LEU A 503 -21.42 -9.00 13.56
C LEU A 503 -20.91 -8.53 12.20
N TYR A 504 -20.82 -9.43 11.23
CA TYR A 504 -20.38 -9.07 9.87
C TYR A 504 -21.26 -7.99 9.23
N LYS A 505 -22.59 -8.07 9.44
CA LYS A 505 -23.56 -7.13 8.89
C LYS A 505 -23.49 -5.72 9.49
N LEU A 506 -23.01 -5.58 10.73
CA LEU A 506 -22.83 -4.28 11.37
C LEU A 506 -21.78 -3.40 10.64
N TYR A 507 -20.89 -4.03 9.89
CA TYR A 507 -19.82 -3.36 9.17
C TYR A 507 -20.13 -3.11 7.68
N LYS A 508 -21.31 -3.41 7.24
CA LYS A 508 -21.78 -3.18 5.88
C LYS A 508 -22.61 -1.91 5.79
#